data_569da35117ef6550be44087e9741b707
#
_entry.id   569da35117ef6550be44087e9741b707
#
_cell.length_a   1.000
_cell.length_b   1.000
_cell.length_c   1.000
_cell.angle_alpha   90.00
_cell.angle_beta   90.00
_cell.angle_gamma   90.00
#
_symmetry.space_group_name_H-M   'P 1'
#
loop_
_entity.id
_entity.type
_entity.pdbx_description
1 polymer ?
#
loop_
_entity_poly.entity_id
_entity_poly.type
_entity_poly.pdbx_seq_one_letter_code
_entity_poly.pdbx_strand_id
1 'polypeptide(L)'
;MLKFQDNKFQHLLESDLKENGLLERFNLQEAIINSWEVFTKEIKIPELIFIGSEVIPDERIMGRVDILAYDPNDNIPVVIELKRDKDKYQLLQAISYAAMISKWSDQDFLQETKNQKMANSSDLEDAITGLDKENNIRIILIAERFDPEVIISTDWLMQNYSLDITAIALSVFKKEDDIYFNFEQRYPLPELSEVYELRNQNRSKNKGSVIERTWDDVKASLTYDWGPEFLDKCLKEANGDSNRSRFIHLRKNIDGLKAISFFFRKKYLNVYILGKLDSPDDVFGQVFKSGYELNEWRNGYSIQITTKEDYQSLCEWLTF
;
A
#
# COMPACT_ATOMS: atom_id res chain seq x y z
N MET A 1 14.59 22.97 -1.69
CA MET A 1 14.07 22.60 -0.34
C MET A 1 14.73 23.47 0.72
N LEU A 2 14.07 23.73 1.86
CA LEU A 2 14.62 24.54 2.95
C LEU A 2 14.69 23.70 4.22
N LYS A 3 15.85 23.68 4.89
CA LYS A 3 16.02 23.15 6.23
C LYS A 3 15.81 24.27 7.23
N PHE A 4 14.96 24.07 8.25
CA PHE A 4 14.81 24.99 9.37
C PHE A 4 15.71 24.57 10.53
N GLN A 5 16.61 25.44 10.95
CA GLN A 5 17.50 25.19 12.07
C GLN A 5 17.88 26.54 12.72
N ASP A 6 17.87 26.59 14.06
CA ASP A 6 18.25 27.77 14.86
C ASP A 6 17.45 29.05 14.45
N ASN A 7 16.13 28.90 14.23
CA ASN A 7 15.23 29.96 13.77
C ASN A 7 15.64 30.59 12.41
N LYS A 8 16.33 29.84 11.56
CA LYS A 8 16.77 30.28 10.22
C LYS A 8 16.45 29.21 9.19
N PHE A 9 16.14 29.65 7.98
CA PHE A 9 16.07 28.78 6.83
C PHE A 9 17.46 28.66 6.19
N GLN A 10 17.84 27.43 5.89
CA GLN A 10 19.05 27.09 5.14
C GLN A 10 18.61 26.44 3.83
N HIS A 11 19.18 26.88 2.74
CA HIS A 11 18.87 26.32 1.43
C HIS A 11 19.56 24.97 1.24
N LEU A 12 18.81 23.94 0.85
CA LEU A 12 19.36 22.69 0.34
C LEU A 12 19.48 22.81 -1.18
N LEU A 13 20.66 22.52 -1.71
CA LEU A 13 20.89 22.58 -3.15
C LEU A 13 20.22 21.38 -3.82
N GLU A 14 19.52 21.64 -4.90
CA GLU A 14 18.98 20.57 -5.76
C GLU A 14 20.16 19.88 -6.47
N SER A 15 20.11 18.59 -6.56
CA SER A 15 21.13 17.73 -7.16
C SER A 15 20.42 16.53 -7.81
N ASP A 16 21.16 15.61 -8.37
CA ASP A 16 20.65 14.37 -8.90
C ASP A 16 21.49 13.14 -8.50
N LEU A 17 20.97 11.94 -8.73
CA LEU A 17 21.65 10.69 -8.41
C LEU A 17 22.98 10.59 -9.14
N LYS A 18 23.07 11.07 -10.38
CA LYS A 18 24.27 10.99 -11.20
C LYS A 18 25.37 11.90 -10.70
N GLU A 19 25.05 13.14 -10.35
CA GLU A 19 26.00 14.10 -9.77
C GLU A 19 26.61 13.60 -8.46
N ASN A 20 25.82 12.86 -7.68
CA ASN A 20 26.25 12.26 -6.43
C ASN A 20 26.91 10.86 -6.59
N GLY A 21 27.07 10.38 -7.84
CA GLY A 21 27.64 9.07 -8.12
C GLY A 21 26.78 7.89 -7.68
N LEU A 22 25.49 8.13 -7.42
CA LEU A 22 24.56 7.12 -6.97
C LEU A 22 23.99 6.34 -8.16
N LEU A 23 24.11 5.02 -8.08
CA LEU A 23 23.58 4.09 -9.08
C LEU A 23 22.19 3.62 -8.67
N GLU A 24 21.33 3.39 -9.67
CA GLU A 24 19.96 2.90 -9.50
C GLU A 24 19.91 1.62 -8.65
N ARG A 25 20.64 0.60 -9.06
CA ARG A 25 20.63 -0.73 -8.44
C ARG A 25 21.46 -0.80 -7.14
N PHE A 26 22.70 -0.30 -7.15
CA PHE A 26 23.65 -0.50 -6.05
C PHE A 26 23.53 0.53 -4.92
N ASN A 27 22.79 1.60 -5.13
CA ASN A 27 22.65 2.64 -4.11
C ASN A 27 21.16 2.89 -3.80
N LEU A 28 20.35 3.29 -4.79
CA LEU A 28 18.95 3.62 -4.55
C LEU A 28 18.14 2.39 -4.14
N GLN A 29 18.20 1.31 -4.94
CA GLN A 29 17.47 0.09 -4.64
C GLN A 29 17.88 -0.52 -3.31
N GLU A 30 19.22 -0.60 -3.04
CA GLU A 30 19.71 -1.12 -1.76
C GLU A 30 19.30 -0.23 -0.57
N ALA A 31 19.30 1.09 -0.72
CA ALA A 31 18.86 2.00 0.33
C ALA A 31 17.38 1.82 0.65
N ILE A 32 16.54 1.65 -0.37
CA ILE A 32 15.11 1.35 -0.23
C ILE A 32 14.90 0.04 0.54
N ILE A 33 15.61 -1.03 0.15
CA ILE A 33 15.47 -2.35 0.76
C ILE A 33 15.95 -2.34 2.21
N ASN A 34 17.13 -1.75 2.47
CA ASN A 34 17.71 -1.68 3.81
C ASN A 34 16.92 -0.78 4.77
N SER A 35 16.07 0.10 4.24
CA SER A 35 15.23 1.03 5.01
C SER A 35 13.76 0.86 4.66
N TRP A 36 13.30 -0.38 4.45
CA TRP A 36 11.98 -0.70 3.89
C TRP A 36 10.83 -0.02 4.62
N GLU A 37 10.79 -0.12 5.94
CA GLU A 37 9.73 0.50 6.75
C GLU A 37 9.73 2.04 6.64
N VAL A 38 10.91 2.67 6.55
CA VAL A 38 11.02 4.12 6.37
C VAL A 38 10.53 4.50 4.98
N PHE A 39 10.96 3.76 3.96
CA PHE A 39 10.56 3.99 2.58
C PHE A 39 9.04 3.82 2.38
N THR A 40 8.45 2.75 2.89
CA THR A 40 7.01 2.48 2.72
C THR A 40 6.14 3.50 3.44
N LYS A 41 6.60 4.01 4.60
CA LYS A 41 5.96 5.15 5.29
C LYS A 41 6.05 6.43 4.47
N GLU A 42 7.20 6.72 3.87
CA GLU A 42 7.41 7.91 3.03
C GLU A 42 6.51 7.90 1.79
N ILE A 43 6.40 6.77 1.11
CA ILE A 43 5.49 6.61 -0.03
C ILE A 43 4.03 6.36 0.39
N LYS A 44 3.73 6.41 1.68
CA LYS A 44 2.40 6.33 2.29
C LYS A 44 1.67 4.99 2.11
N ILE A 45 2.42 3.91 2.01
CA ILE A 45 1.90 2.53 1.98
C ILE A 45 2.69 1.69 3.02
N PRO A 46 2.56 1.99 4.33
CA PRO A 46 3.41 1.41 5.37
C PRO A 46 3.28 -0.10 5.55
N GLU A 47 2.18 -0.69 5.12
CA GLU A 47 1.91 -2.12 5.30
C GLU A 47 2.49 -3.01 4.19
N LEU A 48 3.21 -2.45 3.20
CA LEU A 48 3.82 -3.26 2.16
C LEU A 48 4.81 -4.28 2.74
N ILE A 49 4.62 -5.54 2.38
CA ILE A 49 5.51 -6.64 2.74
C ILE A 49 6.52 -6.82 1.61
N PHE A 50 7.81 -6.75 1.92
CA PHE A 50 8.88 -7.00 0.97
C PHE A 50 8.94 -8.50 0.63
N ILE A 51 8.89 -8.84 -0.67
CA ILE A 51 9.03 -10.21 -1.17
C ILE A 51 10.45 -10.43 -1.68
N GLY A 52 10.95 -9.56 -2.53
CA GLY A 52 12.26 -9.74 -3.11
C GLY A 52 12.72 -8.58 -3.99
N SER A 53 13.99 -8.60 -4.32
CA SER A 53 14.62 -7.68 -5.28
C SER A 53 15.30 -8.46 -6.40
N GLU A 54 15.41 -7.85 -7.58
CA GLU A 54 15.99 -8.51 -8.77
C GLU A 54 15.28 -9.83 -9.11
N VAL A 55 13.97 -9.86 -8.87
CA VAL A 55 13.16 -11.07 -9.02
C VAL A 55 12.99 -11.41 -10.49
N ILE A 56 13.27 -12.67 -10.85
CA ILE A 56 13.04 -13.19 -12.21
C ILE A 56 11.58 -13.65 -12.31
N PRO A 57 10.70 -12.92 -13.00
CA PRO A 57 9.28 -13.27 -13.02
C PRO A 57 8.96 -14.48 -13.89
N ASP A 58 9.82 -14.78 -14.85
CA ASP A 58 9.72 -15.94 -15.74
C ASP A 58 11.12 -16.30 -16.26
N GLU A 59 11.54 -17.54 -16.08
CA GLU A 59 12.89 -18.03 -16.47
C GLU A 59 13.18 -17.88 -17.98
N ARG A 60 12.15 -17.74 -18.82
CA ARG A 60 12.27 -17.57 -20.27
C ARG A 60 12.67 -16.16 -20.69
N ILE A 61 12.74 -15.20 -19.76
CA ILE A 61 13.09 -13.83 -20.02
C ILE A 61 14.36 -13.42 -19.29
N MET A 62 15.07 -12.43 -19.82
CA MET A 62 16.29 -11.89 -19.19
C MET A 62 16.03 -10.71 -18.24
N GLY A 63 14.78 -10.24 -18.16
CA GLY A 63 14.41 -9.11 -17.32
C GLY A 63 14.19 -9.50 -15.86
N ARG A 64 14.35 -8.53 -14.96
CA ARG A 64 14.15 -8.69 -13.52
C ARG A 64 13.30 -7.55 -12.99
N VAL A 65 12.43 -7.87 -12.08
CA VAL A 65 11.67 -6.87 -11.29
C VAL A 65 12.62 -6.25 -10.29
N ASP A 66 12.76 -4.93 -10.28
CA ASP A 66 13.66 -4.27 -9.33
C ASP A 66 13.26 -4.60 -7.89
N ILE A 67 12.00 -4.36 -7.53
CA ILE A 67 11.47 -4.75 -6.22
C ILE A 67 10.06 -5.34 -6.40
N LEU A 68 9.85 -6.52 -5.80
CA LEU A 68 8.55 -7.16 -5.66
C LEU A 68 8.09 -7.06 -4.21
N ALA A 69 6.88 -6.61 -4.00
CA ALA A 69 6.25 -6.50 -2.69
C ALA A 69 4.81 -7.02 -2.74
N TYR A 70 4.16 -7.05 -1.58
CA TYR A 70 2.77 -7.45 -1.43
C TYR A 70 2.03 -6.45 -0.57
N ASP A 71 0.87 -6.00 -1.04
CA ASP A 71 -0.03 -5.15 -0.25
C ASP A 71 -1.08 -6.02 0.45
N PRO A 72 -0.96 -6.23 1.77
CA PRO A 72 -1.88 -7.07 2.51
C PRO A 72 -3.28 -6.44 2.62
N ASN A 73 -3.42 -5.12 2.46
CA ASN A 73 -4.70 -4.42 2.57
C ASN A 73 -5.59 -4.68 1.36
N ASP A 74 -5.00 -4.65 0.18
CA ASP A 74 -5.69 -4.91 -1.07
C ASP A 74 -5.53 -6.36 -1.54
N ASN A 75 -4.70 -7.16 -0.85
CA ASN A 75 -4.40 -8.57 -1.16
C ASN A 75 -3.83 -8.73 -2.59
N ILE A 76 -2.94 -7.83 -2.98
CA ILE A 76 -2.37 -7.79 -4.32
C ILE A 76 -0.84 -7.71 -4.30
N PRO A 77 -0.16 -8.32 -5.30
CA PRO A 77 1.26 -8.08 -5.53
C PRO A 77 1.51 -6.65 -5.99
N VAL A 78 2.70 -6.15 -5.67
CA VAL A 78 3.17 -4.81 -6.04
C VAL A 78 4.49 -4.92 -6.76
N VAL A 79 4.54 -4.47 -8.00
CA VAL A 79 5.75 -4.36 -8.82
C VAL A 79 6.26 -2.92 -8.71
N ILE A 80 7.49 -2.74 -8.23
CA ILE A 80 8.14 -1.44 -8.13
C ILE A 80 9.30 -1.41 -9.13
N GLU A 81 9.26 -0.47 -10.06
CA GLU A 81 10.26 -0.26 -11.08
C GLU A 81 10.98 1.07 -10.85
N LEU A 82 12.30 1.02 -10.70
CA LEU A 82 13.15 2.15 -10.42
C LEU A 82 13.83 2.65 -11.70
N LYS A 83 14.00 3.95 -11.86
CA LYS A 83 14.86 4.55 -12.90
C LYS A 83 15.59 5.75 -12.34
N ARG A 84 16.89 5.80 -12.61
CA ARG A 84 17.73 6.94 -12.20
C ARG A 84 17.40 8.20 -12.98
N ASP A 85 16.94 8.07 -14.24
CA ASP A 85 16.62 9.19 -15.12
C ASP A 85 15.39 8.84 -15.96
N LYS A 86 15.05 9.68 -16.91
CA LYS A 86 13.96 9.44 -17.86
C LYS A 86 14.16 8.15 -18.66
N ASP A 87 13.17 7.28 -18.61
CA ASP A 87 13.11 6.10 -19.47
C ASP A 87 11.69 5.91 -20.00
N LYS A 88 11.51 6.11 -21.29
CA LYS A 88 10.21 5.93 -21.96
C LYS A 88 9.70 4.48 -21.94
N TYR A 89 10.58 3.51 -21.68
CA TYR A 89 10.22 2.09 -21.63
C TYR A 89 9.90 1.61 -20.20
N GLN A 90 10.08 2.45 -19.17
CA GLN A 90 9.83 2.07 -17.78
C GLN A 90 8.44 1.49 -17.58
N LEU A 91 7.41 2.17 -18.09
CA LEU A 91 6.02 1.70 -17.97
C LEU A 91 5.80 0.35 -18.69
N LEU A 92 6.32 0.20 -19.91
CA LEU A 92 6.19 -1.05 -20.66
C LEU A 92 6.87 -2.21 -19.96
N GLN A 93 8.04 -1.97 -19.38
CA GLN A 93 8.80 -2.93 -18.60
C GLN A 93 8.00 -3.37 -17.37
N ALA A 94 7.49 -2.42 -16.58
CA ALA A 94 6.70 -2.69 -15.39
C ALA A 94 5.40 -3.46 -15.71
N ILE A 95 4.69 -3.11 -16.78
CA ILE A 95 3.49 -3.84 -17.25
C ILE A 95 3.85 -5.27 -17.65
N SER A 96 4.98 -5.46 -18.35
CA SER A 96 5.41 -6.79 -18.75
C SER A 96 5.71 -7.67 -17.54
N TYR A 97 6.36 -7.13 -16.51
CA TYR A 97 6.61 -7.84 -15.26
C TYR A 97 5.32 -8.13 -14.50
N ALA A 98 4.44 -7.15 -14.38
CA ALA A 98 3.14 -7.35 -13.76
C ALA A 98 2.33 -8.46 -14.44
N ALA A 99 2.34 -8.50 -15.78
CA ALA A 99 1.66 -9.56 -16.54
C ALA A 99 2.24 -10.97 -16.31
N MET A 100 3.52 -11.10 -15.99
CA MET A 100 4.14 -12.38 -15.64
C MET A 100 3.86 -12.75 -14.19
N ILE A 101 4.04 -11.81 -13.26
CA ILE A 101 3.76 -12.00 -11.84
C ILE A 101 2.28 -12.33 -11.59
N SER A 102 1.36 -11.81 -12.42
CA SER A 102 -0.07 -12.14 -12.31
C SER A 102 -0.39 -13.63 -12.47
N LYS A 103 0.53 -14.42 -13.01
CA LYS A 103 0.38 -15.85 -13.19
C LYS A 103 0.94 -16.66 -12.02
N TRP A 104 1.61 -16.01 -11.09
CA TRP A 104 2.17 -16.65 -9.92
C TRP A 104 1.08 -17.14 -8.98
N SER A 105 1.31 -18.28 -8.39
CA SER A 105 0.51 -18.81 -7.27
C SER A 105 1.03 -18.26 -5.94
N ASP A 106 0.25 -18.41 -4.86
CA ASP A 106 0.67 -18.08 -3.50
C ASP A 106 2.01 -18.78 -3.15
N GLN A 107 2.19 -20.01 -3.64
CA GLN A 107 3.42 -20.79 -3.42
C GLN A 107 4.65 -20.18 -4.12
N ASP A 108 4.47 -19.57 -5.29
CA ASP A 108 5.57 -18.91 -6.00
C ASP A 108 6.06 -17.70 -5.23
N PHE A 109 5.14 -16.89 -4.68
CA PHE A 109 5.48 -15.74 -3.82
C PHE A 109 6.20 -16.19 -2.54
N LEU A 110 5.69 -17.22 -1.87
CA LEU A 110 6.29 -17.74 -0.65
C LEU A 110 7.68 -18.35 -0.91
N GLN A 111 7.85 -19.02 -2.05
CA GLN A 111 9.15 -19.57 -2.43
C GLN A 111 10.16 -18.46 -2.72
N GLU A 112 9.75 -17.42 -3.45
CA GLU A 112 10.63 -16.28 -3.74
C GLU A 112 11.05 -15.57 -2.45
N THR A 113 10.12 -15.33 -1.53
CA THR A 113 10.41 -14.71 -0.24
C THR A 113 11.47 -15.51 0.55
N LYS A 114 11.41 -16.84 0.54
CA LYS A 114 12.40 -17.70 1.21
C LYS A 114 13.79 -17.61 0.57
N ASN A 115 13.87 -17.28 -0.70
CA ASN A 115 15.13 -17.10 -1.41
C ASN A 115 15.81 -15.74 -1.09
N GLN A 116 15.08 -14.80 -0.51
CA GLN A 116 15.55 -13.45 -0.24
C GLN A 116 15.99 -13.27 1.22
N LYS A 117 17.21 -12.76 1.43
CA LYS A 117 17.78 -12.61 2.78
C LYS A 117 17.07 -11.59 3.67
N MET A 118 16.51 -10.54 3.06
CA MET A 118 15.87 -9.43 3.77
C MET A 118 14.36 -9.59 3.93
N ALA A 119 13.78 -10.61 3.30
CA ALA A 119 12.34 -10.83 3.34
C ALA A 119 11.92 -11.63 4.59
N ASN A 120 10.79 -11.26 5.16
CA ASN A 120 10.16 -11.99 6.26
C ASN A 120 9.06 -12.90 5.72
N SER A 121 9.36 -14.19 5.55
CA SER A 121 8.41 -15.15 5.01
C SER A 121 7.20 -15.36 5.91
N SER A 122 7.34 -15.18 7.23
CA SER A 122 6.21 -15.36 8.16
C SER A 122 5.15 -14.29 7.98
N ASP A 123 5.55 -13.04 7.73
CA ASP A 123 4.60 -11.94 7.52
C ASP A 123 3.81 -12.15 6.23
N LEU A 124 4.47 -12.65 5.18
CA LEU A 124 3.79 -12.97 3.94
C LEU A 124 2.88 -14.20 4.09
N GLU A 125 3.33 -15.28 4.75
CA GLU A 125 2.53 -16.48 5.01
C GLU A 125 1.23 -16.15 5.77
N ASP A 126 1.32 -15.21 6.71
CA ASP A 126 0.17 -14.76 7.48
C ASP A 126 -0.76 -13.82 6.70
N ALA A 127 -0.21 -13.04 5.78
CA ALA A 127 -0.95 -12.05 5.00
C ALA A 127 -1.57 -12.62 3.73
N ILE A 128 -0.87 -13.55 3.06
CA ILE A 128 -1.32 -14.12 1.79
C ILE A 128 -2.43 -15.12 2.04
N THR A 129 -3.64 -14.73 1.76
CA THR A 129 -4.84 -15.57 1.99
C THR A 129 -5.58 -15.76 0.67
N GLY A 130 -4.98 -16.57 -0.22
CA GLY A 130 -5.51 -16.79 -1.56
C GLY A 130 -5.49 -15.48 -2.37
N LEU A 131 -4.52 -15.35 -3.25
CA LEU A 131 -4.47 -14.22 -4.18
C LEU A 131 -5.80 -14.13 -4.89
N ASP A 132 -6.36 -12.94 -4.92
CA ASP A 132 -7.49 -12.65 -5.79
C ASP A 132 -7.04 -12.92 -7.22
N LYS A 133 -7.49 -14.02 -7.81
CA LYS A 133 -7.09 -14.47 -9.14
C LYS A 133 -7.54 -13.54 -10.28
N GLU A 134 -8.14 -12.40 -9.95
CA GLU A 134 -8.53 -11.38 -10.92
C GLU A 134 -7.36 -10.53 -11.44
N ASN A 135 -6.13 -10.96 -11.27
CA ASN A 135 -4.96 -10.33 -11.91
C ASN A 135 -4.74 -8.85 -11.54
N ASN A 136 -5.17 -8.41 -10.38
CA ASN A 136 -4.91 -7.05 -9.93
C ASN A 136 -3.49 -7.00 -9.36
N ILE A 137 -2.59 -6.35 -10.08
CA ILE A 137 -1.24 -6.04 -9.61
C ILE A 137 -1.11 -4.54 -9.59
N ARG A 138 -0.58 -4.01 -8.48
CA ARG A 138 -0.20 -2.61 -8.40
C ARG A 138 1.18 -2.42 -9.00
N ILE A 139 1.34 -1.36 -9.78
CA ILE A 139 2.62 -0.92 -10.34
C ILE A 139 3.00 0.40 -9.70
N ILE A 140 4.21 0.48 -9.16
CA ILE A 140 4.80 1.72 -8.65
C ILE A 140 6.02 2.04 -9.51
N LEU A 141 5.98 3.16 -10.21
CA LEU A 141 7.09 3.68 -10.99
C LEU A 141 7.80 4.75 -10.16
N ILE A 142 9.12 4.63 -10.00
CA ILE A 142 9.93 5.62 -9.28
C ILE A 142 11.04 6.11 -10.21
N ALA A 143 11.13 7.42 -10.41
CA ALA A 143 12.18 8.02 -11.21
C ALA A 143 12.46 9.45 -10.77
N GLU A 144 13.67 9.97 -11.00
CA GLU A 144 13.93 11.40 -10.78
C GLU A 144 13.06 12.26 -11.70
N ARG A 145 12.84 11.80 -12.92
CA ARG A 145 12.00 12.47 -13.91
C ARG A 145 11.28 11.44 -14.77
N PHE A 146 10.05 11.72 -15.09
CA PHE A 146 9.28 10.91 -16.01
C PHE A 146 9.28 11.50 -17.41
N ASP A 147 9.36 10.64 -18.40
CA ASP A 147 9.03 11.03 -19.77
C ASP A 147 7.52 11.36 -19.84
N PRO A 148 7.12 12.45 -20.52
CA PRO A 148 5.71 12.79 -20.67
C PRO A 148 4.85 11.66 -21.23
N GLU A 149 5.41 10.84 -22.14
CA GLU A 149 4.70 9.67 -22.70
C GLU A 149 4.36 8.63 -21.62
N VAL A 150 5.21 8.46 -20.60
CA VAL A 150 4.95 7.55 -19.47
C VAL A 150 3.73 8.03 -18.67
N ILE A 151 3.67 9.31 -18.32
CA ILE A 151 2.57 9.87 -17.53
C ILE A 151 1.25 9.84 -18.31
N ILE A 152 1.27 10.24 -19.60
CA ILE A 152 0.08 10.21 -20.46
C ILE A 152 -0.44 8.78 -20.64
N SER A 153 0.47 7.81 -20.85
CA SER A 153 0.11 6.40 -21.01
C SER A 153 -0.42 5.80 -19.69
N THR A 154 0.17 6.18 -18.57
CA THR A 154 -0.30 5.78 -17.24
C THR A 154 -1.74 6.27 -17.00
N ASP A 155 -1.99 7.56 -17.25
CA ASP A 155 -3.33 8.15 -17.13
C ASP A 155 -4.35 7.40 -18.01
N TRP A 156 -4.01 7.17 -19.28
CA TRP A 156 -4.88 6.45 -20.21
C TRP A 156 -5.17 5.01 -19.78
N LEU A 157 -4.17 4.28 -19.29
CA LEU A 157 -4.33 2.90 -18.81
C LEU A 157 -5.20 2.83 -17.55
N MET A 158 -5.00 3.73 -16.61
CA MET A 158 -5.82 3.80 -15.41
C MET A 158 -7.28 4.14 -15.72
N GLN A 159 -7.50 5.14 -16.58
CA GLN A 159 -8.85 5.57 -16.92
C GLN A 159 -9.64 4.55 -17.73
N ASN A 160 -9.00 3.83 -18.65
CA ASN A 160 -9.69 2.95 -19.58
C ASN A 160 -9.62 1.48 -19.23
N TYR A 161 -8.59 1.04 -18.51
CA TYR A 161 -8.35 -0.38 -18.21
C TYR A 161 -8.31 -0.68 -16.72
N SER A 162 -8.44 0.33 -15.87
CA SER A 162 -8.44 0.18 -14.41
C SER A 162 -7.16 -0.47 -13.86
N LEU A 163 -6.03 -0.25 -14.53
CA LEU A 163 -4.74 -0.66 -13.99
C LEU A 163 -4.38 0.23 -12.79
N ASP A 164 -3.87 -0.37 -11.72
CA ASP A 164 -3.42 0.35 -10.53
C ASP A 164 -1.95 0.74 -10.71
N ILE A 165 -1.70 1.98 -11.15
CA ILE A 165 -0.35 2.48 -11.44
C ILE A 165 -0.13 3.79 -10.69
N THR A 166 0.97 3.86 -9.93
CA THR A 166 1.41 5.07 -9.23
C THR A 166 2.78 5.50 -9.75
N ALA A 167 2.95 6.76 -10.09
CA ALA A 167 4.23 7.35 -10.47
C ALA A 167 4.70 8.29 -9.35
N ILE A 168 5.88 8.03 -8.81
CA ILE A 168 6.51 8.77 -7.70
C ILE A 168 7.81 9.40 -8.21
N ALA A 169 7.89 10.72 -8.16
CA ALA A 169 9.12 11.43 -8.48
C ALA A 169 10.06 11.44 -7.28
N LEU A 170 11.30 11.13 -7.53
CA LEU A 170 12.40 11.21 -6.58
C LEU A 170 13.16 12.52 -6.80
N SER A 171 13.28 13.36 -5.78
CA SER A 171 14.13 14.55 -5.81
C SER A 171 15.30 14.40 -4.85
N VAL A 172 16.48 14.78 -5.29
CA VAL A 172 17.71 14.71 -4.50
C VAL A 172 18.14 16.12 -4.12
N PHE A 173 18.50 16.30 -2.85
CA PHE A 173 19.03 17.55 -2.34
C PHE A 173 20.33 17.28 -1.60
N LYS A 174 21.24 18.25 -1.63
CA LYS A 174 22.54 18.16 -0.98
C LYS A 174 22.81 19.34 -0.07
N LYS A 175 23.43 19.07 1.06
CA LYS A 175 24.02 20.06 1.92
C LYS A 175 25.32 19.51 2.49
N GLU A 176 26.44 20.11 2.11
CA GLU A 176 27.78 19.61 2.42
C GLU A 176 27.95 18.16 1.92
N ASP A 177 28.19 17.20 2.80
CA ASP A 177 28.29 15.78 2.45
C ASP A 177 26.98 15.01 2.64
N ASP A 178 25.95 15.64 3.25
CA ASP A 178 24.66 15.02 3.48
C ASP A 178 23.79 15.07 2.23
N ILE A 179 23.17 13.93 1.91
CA ILE A 179 22.25 13.77 0.79
C ILE A 179 20.84 13.49 1.34
N TYR A 180 19.85 14.23 0.85
CA TYR A 180 18.46 14.14 1.23
C TYR A 180 17.63 13.72 0.04
N PHE A 181 16.68 12.83 0.30
CA PHE A 181 15.71 12.34 -0.71
C PHE A 181 14.32 12.85 -0.37
N ASN A 182 13.53 13.12 -1.40
CA ASN A 182 12.10 13.41 -1.27
C ASN A 182 11.36 12.60 -2.33
N PHE A 183 10.35 11.85 -1.91
CA PHE A 183 9.48 11.08 -2.77
C PHE A 183 8.13 11.79 -2.88
N GLU A 184 7.73 12.16 -4.09
CA GLU A 184 6.50 12.90 -4.34
C GLU A 184 5.66 12.19 -5.38
N GLN A 185 4.43 11.83 -5.04
CA GLN A 185 3.52 11.24 -6.00
C GLN A 185 3.16 12.24 -7.09
N ARG A 186 3.46 11.87 -8.33
CA ARG A 186 3.18 12.66 -9.55
C ARG A 186 1.91 12.20 -10.23
N TYR A 187 1.58 10.92 -10.10
CA TYR A 187 0.37 10.38 -10.69
C TYR A 187 -0.10 9.13 -9.89
N PRO A 188 -1.43 8.90 -9.71
CA PRO A 188 -2.46 9.92 -9.91
C PRO A 188 -2.21 11.15 -9.03
N LEU A 189 -2.74 12.29 -9.44
CA LEU A 189 -2.68 13.48 -8.58
C LEU A 189 -3.40 13.13 -7.27
N PRO A 190 -2.84 13.47 -6.09
CA PRO A 190 -3.41 13.10 -4.80
C PRO A 190 -4.89 13.52 -4.65
N GLU A 191 -5.25 14.68 -5.21
CA GLU A 191 -6.62 15.21 -5.18
C GLU A 191 -7.61 14.41 -6.04
N LEU A 192 -7.10 13.62 -7.00
CA LEU A 192 -7.91 12.80 -7.91
C LEU A 192 -7.92 11.32 -7.53
N SER A 193 -7.09 10.89 -6.59
CA SER A 193 -6.95 9.47 -6.20
C SER A 193 -8.30 8.86 -5.78
N GLU A 194 -9.10 9.58 -4.98
CA GLU A 194 -10.43 9.14 -4.57
C GLU A 194 -11.38 8.95 -5.77
N VAL A 195 -11.28 9.79 -6.80
CA VAL A 195 -12.10 9.70 -8.00
C VAL A 195 -11.74 8.47 -8.83
N TYR A 196 -10.45 8.14 -8.91
CA TYR A 196 -9.99 6.94 -9.61
C TYR A 196 -10.35 5.66 -8.87
N GLU A 197 -10.22 5.63 -7.54
CA GLU A 197 -10.65 4.50 -6.72
C GLU A 197 -12.15 4.22 -6.88
N LEU A 198 -12.99 5.25 -6.84
CA LEU A 198 -14.43 5.12 -7.06
C LEU A 198 -14.78 4.64 -8.47
N ARG A 199 -14.05 5.06 -9.50
CA ARG A 199 -14.24 4.60 -10.88
C ARG A 199 -13.85 3.14 -11.05
N ASN A 200 -12.74 2.72 -10.44
CA ASN A 200 -12.26 1.35 -10.49
C ASN A 200 -13.23 0.40 -9.77
N GLN A 201 -13.77 0.80 -8.63
CA GLN A 201 -14.82 0.06 -7.93
C GLN A 201 -16.11 -0.10 -8.77
N ASN A 202 -16.49 0.92 -9.52
CA ASN A 202 -17.70 0.85 -10.38
C ASN A 202 -17.50 0.01 -11.65
N ARG A 203 -16.28 -0.06 -12.20
CA ARG A 203 -15.97 -0.85 -13.40
C ARG A 203 -15.83 -2.35 -13.11
N SER A 204 -15.32 -2.72 -11.94
CA SER A 204 -15.24 -4.12 -11.53
C SER A 204 -16.62 -4.75 -11.27
N LYS A 205 -17.65 -3.95 -11.01
CA LYS A 205 -19.06 -4.44 -10.93
C LYS A 205 -19.60 -4.98 -12.26
N ASN A 206 -18.95 -4.71 -13.39
CA ASN A 206 -19.42 -5.06 -14.74
C ASN A 206 -18.64 -6.20 -15.43
N LYS A 207 -17.68 -6.85 -14.77
CA LYS A 207 -16.95 -8.01 -15.32
C LYS A 207 -17.37 -9.29 -14.61
N GLY A 208 -17.74 -10.28 -15.39
CA GLY A 208 -18.42 -11.51 -14.98
C GLY A 208 -17.68 -12.39 -13.95
N SER A 209 -18.47 -13.26 -13.38
CA SER A 209 -18.27 -14.22 -12.29
C SER A 209 -16.84 -14.63 -11.95
N VAL A 210 -16.37 -14.10 -10.85
CA VAL A 210 -15.24 -14.58 -10.06
C VAL A 210 -15.80 -15.45 -8.95
N ILE A 211 -15.06 -16.48 -8.57
CA ILE A 211 -15.32 -17.19 -7.30
C ILE A 211 -14.93 -16.19 -6.20
N GLU A 212 -15.88 -15.37 -5.78
CA GLU A 212 -15.68 -14.42 -4.70
C GLU A 212 -15.47 -15.23 -3.40
N ARG A 213 -14.37 -14.93 -2.70
CA ARG A 213 -14.20 -15.35 -1.30
C ARG A 213 -15.39 -14.78 -0.51
N THR A 214 -16.18 -15.65 0.06
CA THR A 214 -17.36 -15.26 0.83
C THR A 214 -16.95 -14.76 2.21
N TRP A 215 -17.86 -14.03 2.88
CA TRP A 215 -17.65 -13.65 4.28
C TRP A 215 -17.55 -14.87 5.21
N ASP A 216 -18.13 -16.01 4.81
CA ASP A 216 -17.98 -17.28 5.54
C ASP A 216 -16.55 -17.81 5.43
N ASP A 217 -15.89 -17.65 4.26
CA ASP A 217 -14.47 -18.00 4.10
C ASP A 217 -13.57 -17.10 4.94
N VAL A 218 -13.85 -15.79 4.98
CA VAL A 218 -13.14 -14.86 5.87
C VAL A 218 -13.31 -15.29 7.30
N LYS A 219 -14.55 -15.50 7.75
CA LYS A 219 -14.90 -15.92 9.10
C LYS A 219 -14.18 -17.19 9.54
N ALA A 220 -14.13 -18.19 8.65
CA ALA A 220 -13.44 -19.46 8.90
C ALA A 220 -11.91 -19.31 8.99
N SER A 221 -11.32 -18.27 8.42
CA SER A 221 -9.89 -18.01 8.44
C SER A 221 -9.38 -17.27 9.68
N LEU A 222 -10.27 -16.65 10.47
CA LEU A 222 -9.88 -15.86 11.64
C LEU A 222 -9.39 -16.77 12.77
N THR A 223 -8.26 -16.41 13.39
CA THR A 223 -7.64 -17.19 14.49
C THR A 223 -7.84 -16.55 15.87
N TYR A 224 -8.54 -15.43 15.96
CA TYR A 224 -8.89 -14.77 17.22
C TYR A 224 -10.38 -14.97 17.55
N ASP A 225 -10.67 -15.38 18.77
CA ASP A 225 -11.99 -15.90 19.22
C ASP A 225 -13.15 -14.93 19.02
N TRP A 226 -12.90 -13.62 19.16
CA TRP A 226 -13.91 -12.57 19.04
C TRP A 226 -14.15 -12.14 17.57
N GLY A 227 -13.25 -12.50 16.65
CA GLY A 227 -13.31 -12.08 15.25
C GLY A 227 -14.58 -12.49 14.52
N PRO A 228 -15.02 -13.77 14.58
CA PRO A 228 -16.24 -14.22 13.93
C PRO A 228 -17.50 -13.48 14.39
N GLU A 229 -17.64 -13.24 15.69
CA GLU A 229 -18.77 -12.51 16.26
C GLU A 229 -18.77 -11.04 15.83
N PHE A 230 -17.60 -10.39 15.84
CA PHE A 230 -17.49 -9.01 15.43
C PHE A 230 -17.77 -8.83 13.94
N LEU A 231 -17.30 -9.76 13.11
CA LEU A 231 -17.62 -9.77 11.68
C LEU A 231 -19.13 -9.81 11.44
N ASP A 232 -19.86 -10.68 12.14
CA ASP A 232 -21.32 -10.75 12.02
C ASP A 232 -22.02 -9.44 12.44
N LYS A 233 -21.54 -8.80 13.51
CA LYS A 233 -22.03 -7.47 13.93
C LYS A 233 -21.81 -6.42 12.85
N CYS A 234 -20.60 -6.35 12.30
CA CYS A 234 -20.27 -5.40 11.25
C CYS A 234 -21.10 -5.62 9.97
N LEU A 235 -21.30 -6.88 9.57
CA LEU A 235 -22.14 -7.22 8.39
C LEU A 235 -23.60 -6.82 8.59
N LYS A 236 -24.12 -6.98 9.79
CA LYS A 236 -25.49 -6.59 10.15
C LYS A 236 -25.67 -5.07 10.09
N GLU A 237 -24.69 -4.30 10.55
CA GLU A 237 -24.72 -2.84 10.55
C GLU A 237 -24.52 -2.25 9.13
N ALA A 238 -23.79 -2.94 8.27
CA ALA A 238 -23.45 -2.47 6.91
C ALA A 238 -24.64 -2.48 5.94
N ASN A 239 -25.81 -2.98 6.31
CA ASN A 239 -27.04 -3.00 5.51
C ASN A 239 -26.86 -3.52 4.06
N GLY A 240 -26.01 -4.52 3.85
CA GLY A 240 -25.80 -5.14 2.54
C GLY A 240 -24.85 -4.39 1.58
N ASP A 241 -24.25 -3.28 1.99
CA ASP A 241 -23.24 -2.55 1.19
C ASP A 241 -21.86 -3.28 1.14
N SER A 242 -21.79 -4.45 1.74
CA SER A 242 -20.58 -5.27 1.92
C SER A 242 -20.41 -6.35 0.84
N ASN A 243 -20.69 -6.06 -0.43
CA ASN A 243 -20.64 -7.07 -1.50
C ASN A 243 -19.24 -7.53 -1.91
N ARG A 244 -18.18 -7.17 -1.16
CA ARG A 244 -16.81 -7.66 -1.40
C ARG A 244 -16.13 -8.02 -0.10
N SER A 245 -15.60 -9.22 -0.05
CA SER A 245 -14.99 -9.87 1.11
C SER A 245 -13.67 -9.27 1.62
N ARG A 246 -13.36 -8.00 1.31
CA ARG A 246 -12.09 -7.37 1.68
C ARG A 246 -12.21 -6.49 2.91
N PHE A 247 -13.24 -5.65 2.98
CA PHE A 247 -13.47 -4.78 4.14
C PHE A 247 -14.95 -4.45 4.28
N ILE A 248 -15.32 -4.06 5.49
CA ILE A 248 -16.67 -3.57 5.81
C ILE A 248 -16.56 -2.10 6.12
N HIS A 249 -17.34 -1.29 5.42
CA HIS A 249 -17.36 0.14 5.56
C HIS A 249 -18.64 0.58 6.28
N LEU A 250 -18.48 1.25 7.43
CA LEU A 250 -19.59 1.82 8.18
C LEU A 250 -19.53 3.35 8.11
N ARG A 251 -20.61 3.96 7.64
CA ARG A 251 -20.80 5.41 7.70
C ARG A 251 -21.38 5.75 9.06
N LYS A 252 -20.53 6.00 10.04
CA LYS A 252 -20.93 6.50 11.36
C LYS A 252 -20.34 7.89 11.56
N ASN A 253 -21.17 8.82 11.98
CA ASN A 253 -20.70 10.15 12.39
C ASN A 253 -20.45 10.11 13.90
N ILE A 254 -19.20 9.88 14.27
CA ILE A 254 -18.74 9.85 15.66
C ILE A 254 -17.72 11.00 15.79
N ASP A 255 -18.05 12.03 16.54
CA ASP A 255 -17.15 13.15 16.89
C ASP A 255 -16.37 13.78 15.73
N GLY A 256 -17.02 13.95 14.57
CA GLY A 256 -16.40 14.53 13.37
C GLY A 256 -15.73 13.52 12.43
N LEU A 257 -15.72 12.25 12.79
CA LEU A 257 -15.25 11.16 11.93
C LEU A 257 -16.32 10.79 10.90
N LYS A 258 -15.90 10.57 9.65
CA LYS A 258 -16.84 10.42 8.54
C LYS A 258 -17.21 8.95 8.25
N ALA A 259 -16.26 8.05 8.48
CA ALA A 259 -16.44 6.65 8.15
C ALA A 259 -15.41 5.77 8.84
N ILE A 260 -15.75 4.51 9.04
CA ILE A 260 -14.87 3.50 9.65
C ILE A 260 -14.86 2.29 8.72
N SER A 261 -13.67 1.75 8.44
CA SER A 261 -13.50 0.55 7.64
C SER A 261 -12.79 -0.53 8.44
N PHE A 262 -13.28 -1.76 8.37
CA PHE A 262 -12.76 -2.91 9.08
C PHE A 262 -12.16 -3.91 8.09
N PHE A 263 -10.89 -4.25 8.28
CA PHE A 263 -10.17 -5.24 7.50
C PHE A 263 -9.88 -6.44 8.39
N PHE A 264 -10.60 -7.53 8.18
CA PHE A 264 -10.44 -8.75 8.95
C PHE A 264 -9.26 -9.56 8.40
N ARG A 265 -8.16 -9.58 9.17
CA ARG A 265 -6.97 -10.36 8.88
C ARG A 265 -6.99 -11.65 9.70
N LYS A 266 -6.21 -12.65 9.28
CA LYS A 266 -6.16 -13.96 9.95
C LYS A 266 -5.88 -13.85 11.44
N LYS A 267 -4.94 -13.00 11.85
CA LYS A 267 -4.48 -12.88 13.25
C LYS A 267 -4.91 -11.60 13.97
N TYR A 268 -5.42 -10.59 13.25
CA TYR A 268 -5.76 -9.29 13.81
C TYR A 268 -6.83 -8.57 12.98
N LEU A 269 -7.38 -7.51 13.52
CA LEU A 269 -8.30 -6.61 12.84
C LEU A 269 -7.63 -5.26 12.62
N ASN A 270 -7.54 -4.78 11.37
CA ASN A 270 -7.21 -3.40 11.08
C ASN A 270 -8.47 -2.54 11.01
N VAL A 271 -8.46 -1.43 11.71
CA VAL A 271 -9.53 -0.43 11.71
C VAL A 271 -8.99 0.86 11.11
N TYR A 272 -9.58 1.30 10.01
CA TYR A 272 -9.28 2.59 9.40
C TYR A 272 -10.42 3.57 9.64
N ILE A 273 -10.08 4.74 10.12
CA ILE A 273 -11.02 5.78 10.50
C ILE A 273 -10.76 7.00 9.63
N LEU A 274 -11.75 7.42 8.86
CA LEU A 274 -11.66 8.56 7.96
C LEU A 274 -12.14 9.83 8.67
N GLY A 275 -11.29 10.85 8.71
CA GLY A 275 -11.57 12.15 9.30
C GLY A 275 -10.38 12.69 10.07
N LYS A 276 -10.42 13.96 10.42
CA LYS A 276 -9.41 14.60 11.28
C LYS A 276 -10.05 14.94 12.62
N LEU A 277 -9.31 14.65 13.68
CA LEU A 277 -9.64 15.05 15.04
C LEU A 277 -8.65 16.14 15.47
N ASP A 278 -9.13 17.11 16.24
CA ASP A 278 -8.27 18.16 16.81
C ASP A 278 -7.32 17.58 17.86
N SER A 279 -7.76 16.59 18.61
CA SER A 279 -6.98 15.89 19.66
C SER A 279 -7.18 14.37 19.56
N PRO A 280 -6.49 13.68 18.62
CA PRO A 280 -6.66 12.24 18.45
C PRO A 280 -6.23 11.42 19.68
N ASP A 281 -5.25 11.89 20.45
CA ASP A 281 -4.81 11.22 21.69
C ASP A 281 -5.90 11.20 22.76
N ASP A 282 -6.76 12.25 22.84
CA ASP A 282 -7.86 12.31 23.77
C ASP A 282 -8.95 11.26 23.45
N VAL A 283 -9.08 10.93 22.16
CA VAL A 283 -10.07 9.95 21.68
C VAL A 283 -9.49 8.53 21.66
N PHE A 284 -8.36 8.34 20.99
CA PHE A 284 -7.83 7.00 20.74
C PHE A 284 -6.87 6.52 21.83
N GLY A 285 -6.06 7.41 22.39
CA GLY A 285 -5.08 7.06 23.43
C GLY A 285 -5.71 6.59 24.74
N GLN A 286 -6.97 6.99 24.99
CA GLN A 286 -7.74 6.51 26.15
C GLN A 286 -8.52 5.22 25.87
N VAL A 287 -8.83 4.95 24.60
CA VAL A 287 -9.66 3.82 24.16
C VAL A 287 -8.81 2.61 23.81
N PHE A 288 -7.70 2.77 23.08
CA PHE A 288 -6.92 1.66 22.58
C PHE A 288 -5.53 1.58 23.20
N LYS A 289 -5.24 0.49 23.89
CA LYS A 289 -3.92 0.24 24.51
C LYS A 289 -2.83 -0.03 23.47
N SER A 290 -3.20 -0.61 22.34
CA SER A 290 -2.31 -0.85 21.20
C SER A 290 -1.88 0.44 20.49
N GLY A 291 -2.51 1.59 20.81
CA GLY A 291 -2.24 2.86 20.17
C GLY A 291 -2.90 2.99 18.79
N TYR A 292 -2.58 4.08 18.12
CA TYR A 292 -3.06 4.36 16.76
C TYR A 292 -1.93 4.98 15.92
N GLU A 293 -2.04 4.87 14.60
CA GLU A 293 -1.14 5.53 13.65
C GLU A 293 -1.92 6.58 12.85
N LEU A 294 -1.31 7.77 12.70
CA LEU A 294 -1.83 8.80 11.80
C LEU A 294 -1.60 8.38 10.35
N ASN A 295 -2.66 8.13 9.62
CA ASN A 295 -2.61 7.85 8.20
C ASN A 295 -2.95 9.12 7.41
N GLU A 296 -1.95 9.97 7.18
CA GLU A 296 -2.12 11.25 6.49
C GLU A 296 -2.60 11.06 5.04
N TRP A 297 -2.20 9.97 4.39
CA TRP A 297 -2.58 9.67 3.01
C TRP A 297 -4.08 9.44 2.85
N ARG A 298 -4.73 8.80 3.84
CA ARG A 298 -6.18 8.56 3.84
C ARG A 298 -6.94 9.63 4.62
N ASN A 299 -6.27 10.69 5.06
CA ASN A 299 -6.87 11.74 5.88
C ASN A 299 -7.57 11.19 7.14
N GLY A 300 -6.90 10.26 7.83
CA GLY A 300 -7.50 9.55 8.94
C GLY A 300 -6.49 8.78 9.80
N TYR A 301 -6.96 7.75 10.49
CA TYR A 301 -6.20 6.99 11.48
C TYR A 301 -6.30 5.49 11.20
N SER A 302 -5.24 4.74 11.52
CA SER A 302 -5.24 3.28 11.53
C SER A 302 -4.98 2.74 12.92
N ILE A 303 -5.70 1.67 13.28
CA ILE A 303 -5.59 1.00 14.58
C ILE A 303 -5.55 -0.50 14.33
N GLN A 304 -4.54 -1.18 14.86
CA GLN A 304 -4.43 -2.63 14.80
C GLN A 304 -4.94 -3.26 16.09
N ILE A 305 -6.04 -3.97 16.03
CA ILE A 305 -6.65 -4.66 17.19
C ILE A 305 -6.17 -6.10 17.22
N THR A 306 -5.34 -6.42 18.20
CA THR A 306 -4.77 -7.76 18.41
C THR A 306 -5.25 -8.41 19.69
N THR A 307 -5.75 -7.62 20.65
CA THR A 307 -6.16 -8.08 21.97
C THR A 307 -7.67 -8.06 22.16
N LYS A 308 -8.18 -8.88 23.06
CA LYS A 308 -9.60 -8.87 23.43
C LYS A 308 -10.00 -7.60 24.17
N GLU A 309 -9.07 -7.00 24.89
CA GLU A 309 -9.29 -5.74 25.61
C GLU A 309 -9.51 -4.58 24.65
N ASP A 310 -8.64 -4.42 23.63
CA ASP A 310 -8.82 -3.40 22.59
C ASP A 310 -10.09 -3.65 21.76
N TYR A 311 -10.45 -4.92 21.53
CA TYR A 311 -11.73 -5.28 20.91
C TYR A 311 -12.95 -4.82 21.73
N GLN A 312 -12.94 -5.03 23.05
CA GLN A 312 -14.00 -4.57 23.94
C GLN A 312 -14.11 -3.04 23.91
N SER A 313 -12.99 -2.35 24.01
CA SER A 313 -12.92 -0.88 23.90
C SER A 313 -13.44 -0.39 22.54
N LEU A 314 -13.12 -1.09 21.45
CA LEU A 314 -13.65 -0.79 20.12
C LEU A 314 -15.18 -0.94 20.07
N CYS A 315 -15.73 -2.01 20.64
CA CYS A 315 -17.18 -2.24 20.71
C CYS A 315 -17.90 -1.16 21.52
N GLU A 316 -17.36 -0.78 22.67
CA GLU A 316 -17.89 0.27 23.53
C GLU A 316 -17.87 1.63 22.79
N TRP A 317 -16.76 1.96 22.16
CA TRP A 317 -16.62 3.19 21.39
C TRP A 317 -17.58 3.26 20.18
N LEU A 318 -17.78 2.14 19.51
CA LEU A 318 -18.71 2.03 18.39
C LEU A 318 -20.19 1.92 18.81
N THR A 319 -20.44 1.74 20.09
CA THR A 319 -21.80 1.45 20.63
C THR A 319 -22.46 0.22 19.98
N PHE A 320 -21.67 -0.84 19.84
CA PHE A 320 -22.16 -2.15 19.35
C PHE A 320 -22.75 -3.02 20.44
#